data_eaceb85e9b6cc2e591e0c32ab436fbdb
#
_entry.id   eaceb85e9b6cc2e591e0c32ab436fbdb
#
_cell.length_a   1.000
_cell.length_b   1.000
_cell.length_c   1.000
_cell.angle_alpha   90.00
_cell.angle_beta   90.00
_cell.angle_gamma   90.00
#
_symmetry.space_group_name_H-M   'P 1'
#
loop_
_entity.id
_entity.type
_entity.pdbx_description
1 polymer ?
#
loop_
_entity_poly.entity_id
_entity_poly.type
_entity_poly.pdbx_seq_one_letter_code
_entity_poly.pdbx_strand_id
1 'polypeptide(L)'
;MMCTDHEPTRSTLRRRGFLRGVGIAGLGVAGVGAIGVQPAFAATSQNGWPAAENLAVNRDFNVGGVKFPQGVAPGAPETILGFVARQYVDTVEALIVPGCWGFNYRTIGGGTTLSNHASGTALDFNAPKHPQGSRGTFNSAQVSAIRAILNYCGGVVRWGGDYSGTADEMHFELNKPPGDPAVDALVTKIGGTPPPPPTIQEGSTGEAVKRAQTALNAKGGYGLVVDGVFGAKTKAAVIDFQTKNGLTADGIVGPKTWEKLLA
;
A
#
# COMPACT_ATOMS: atom_id res chain seq x y z
N MET A 1 -36.37 4.71 -21.95
CA MET A 1 -36.36 6.09 -21.43
C MET A 1 -34.97 6.63 -21.70
N MET A 2 -34.86 7.47 -22.73
CA MET A 2 -33.59 7.95 -23.30
C MET A 2 -33.01 9.08 -22.42
N CYS A 3 -31.73 9.00 -22.07
CA CYS A 3 -30.99 10.13 -21.51
C CYS A 3 -30.29 10.84 -22.65
N THR A 4 -30.62 12.10 -22.81
CA THR A 4 -30.10 13.02 -23.81
C THR A 4 -28.77 13.60 -23.40
N ASP A 5 -27.80 13.55 -24.35
CA ASP A 5 -26.51 14.21 -24.32
C ASP A 5 -26.65 15.73 -24.24
N HIS A 6 -25.86 16.36 -23.35
CA HIS A 6 -25.65 17.81 -23.35
C HIS A 6 -24.18 18.10 -23.51
N GLU A 7 -23.75 18.50 -24.70
CA GLU A 7 -22.45 19.13 -24.96
C GLU A 7 -22.45 20.59 -24.48
N PRO A 8 -21.37 21.07 -23.87
CA PRO A 8 -21.17 22.50 -23.70
C PRO A 8 -20.24 23.08 -24.77
N THR A 9 -20.76 24.10 -25.39
CA THR A 9 -20.22 24.99 -26.42
C THR A 9 -18.82 25.55 -26.10
N ARG A 10 -17.97 25.54 -27.14
CA ARG A 10 -16.66 26.21 -27.19
C ARG A 10 -16.85 27.72 -27.19
N SER A 11 -16.21 28.40 -26.23
CA SER A 11 -16.01 29.84 -26.20
C SER A 11 -14.56 30.15 -26.62
N THR A 12 -14.44 30.83 -27.77
CA THR A 12 -13.22 31.40 -28.31
C THR A 12 -12.91 32.73 -27.60
N LEU A 13 -11.75 32.87 -26.97
CA LEU A 13 -11.21 34.15 -26.55
C LEU A 13 -9.83 34.43 -27.15
N ARG A 14 -9.79 35.61 -27.78
CA ARG A 14 -8.74 36.20 -28.61
C ARG A 14 -7.43 36.41 -27.87
N ARG A 15 -6.33 36.15 -28.61
CA ARG A 15 -4.97 36.61 -28.32
C ARG A 15 -4.89 38.16 -28.34
N ARG A 16 -4.24 38.76 -27.36
CA ARG A 16 -3.55 40.06 -27.53
C ARG A 16 -2.13 39.92 -26.97
N GLY A 17 -1.16 40.06 -27.84
CA GLY A 17 0.25 40.11 -27.53
C GLY A 17 0.68 41.46 -26.96
N PHE A 18 1.75 41.42 -26.18
CA PHE A 18 2.59 42.63 -25.92
C PHE A 18 4.06 42.20 -25.93
N LEU A 19 4.77 42.72 -26.93
CA LEU A 19 6.24 42.70 -27.04
C LEU A 19 6.78 44.00 -26.53
N ARG A 20 7.91 43.97 -25.82
CA ARG A 20 9.05 44.90 -25.71
C ARG A 20 9.69 44.77 -24.35
N GLY A 21 10.97 44.69 -24.15
CA GLY A 21 12.11 45.11 -24.94
C GLY A 21 13.44 44.71 -24.30
N VAL A 22 14.41 44.81 -25.04
CA VAL A 22 15.85 44.68 -25.11
C VAL A 22 16.66 45.03 -23.84
N GLY A 23 17.73 44.24 -23.60
CA GLY A 23 18.88 44.59 -22.78
C GLY A 23 20.00 43.54 -22.93
N ILE A 24 21.11 43.99 -23.56
CA ILE A 24 22.28 43.20 -23.96
C ILE A 24 23.39 43.31 -22.89
N ALA A 25 24.17 42.23 -22.79
CA ALA A 25 25.62 42.12 -22.58
C ALA A 25 26.10 41.49 -21.27
N GLY A 26 26.95 40.48 -21.44
CA GLY A 26 27.86 39.95 -20.42
C GLY A 26 28.34 38.54 -20.73
N LEU A 27 29.43 38.40 -21.53
CA LEU A 27 30.17 37.17 -21.76
C LEU A 27 30.76 36.61 -20.46
N GLY A 28 30.53 35.34 -20.20
CA GLY A 28 31.24 34.59 -19.19
C GLY A 28 31.12 33.08 -19.50
N VAL A 29 32.15 32.49 -20.11
CA VAL A 29 32.27 31.07 -20.36
C VAL A 29 32.70 30.38 -19.07
N ALA A 30 31.86 29.53 -18.53
CA ALA A 30 32.29 28.51 -17.56
C ALA A 30 31.29 27.33 -17.54
N GLY A 31 31.76 26.13 -17.83
CA GLY A 31 31.30 24.83 -17.34
C GLY A 31 29.84 24.49 -17.56
N VAL A 32 29.49 23.82 -18.67
CA VAL A 32 28.18 23.15 -18.82
C VAL A 32 28.16 21.91 -17.96
N GLY A 33 27.87 22.09 -16.67
CA GLY A 33 27.26 21.03 -15.87
C GLY A 33 25.80 20.92 -16.34
N ALA A 34 25.42 19.78 -16.89
CA ALA A 34 24.01 19.51 -17.19
C ALA A 34 23.23 19.55 -15.87
N ILE A 35 22.67 20.72 -15.57
CA ILE A 35 21.64 20.85 -14.54
C ILE A 35 20.44 20.13 -15.13
N GLY A 36 20.21 18.87 -14.70
CA GLY A 36 18.99 18.15 -15.00
C GLY A 36 17.82 19.04 -14.55
N VAL A 37 17.14 19.66 -15.52
CA VAL A 37 15.89 20.37 -15.27
C VAL A 37 14.91 19.32 -14.80
N GLN A 38 14.74 19.19 -13.49
CA GLN A 38 13.63 18.43 -12.94
C GLN A 38 12.35 19.11 -13.47
N PRO A 39 11.41 18.36 -14.07
CA PRO A 39 10.14 18.95 -14.44
C PRO A 39 9.55 19.57 -13.18
N ALA A 40 9.27 20.87 -13.23
CA ALA A 40 8.55 21.53 -12.14
C ALA A 40 7.17 20.84 -12.05
N PHE A 41 6.97 20.01 -11.05
CA PHE A 41 5.65 19.45 -10.76
C PHE A 41 4.76 20.63 -10.37
N ALA A 42 3.76 20.92 -11.20
CA ALA A 42 2.88 22.07 -11.00
C ALA A 42 1.97 21.89 -9.77
N ALA A 43 1.85 20.68 -9.24
CA ALA A 43 0.97 20.34 -8.12
C ALA A 43 1.56 19.24 -7.23
N THR A 44 1.09 19.21 -5.98
CA THR A 44 1.37 18.13 -5.03
C THR A 44 0.08 17.56 -4.48
N SER A 45 0.10 16.29 -4.11
CA SER A 45 -0.99 15.65 -3.38
C SER A 45 -1.00 16.07 -1.90
N GLN A 46 -2.02 15.66 -1.17
CA GLN A 46 -2.23 16.00 0.24
C GLN A 46 -0.99 15.74 1.12
N ASN A 47 -0.24 14.69 0.84
CA ASN A 47 0.97 14.30 1.58
C ASN A 47 2.27 14.95 1.05
N GLY A 48 2.16 15.92 0.13
CA GLY A 48 3.31 16.68 -0.41
C GLY A 48 4.05 16.00 -1.56
N TRP A 49 3.64 14.82 -2.01
CA TRP A 49 4.27 14.14 -3.15
C TRP A 49 3.87 14.78 -4.47
N PRO A 50 4.80 14.86 -5.46
CA PRO A 50 4.51 15.36 -6.79
C PRO A 50 3.33 14.66 -7.44
N ALA A 51 2.41 15.42 -8.03
CA ALA A 51 1.21 14.91 -8.68
C ALA A 51 1.02 15.53 -10.05
N ALA A 52 0.68 14.72 -11.06
CA ALA A 52 0.39 15.17 -12.42
C ALA A 52 -0.50 14.11 -13.11
N GLU A 53 -1.34 14.52 -14.06
CA GLU A 53 -2.17 13.59 -14.86
C GLU A 53 -1.33 12.56 -15.61
N ASN A 54 -0.16 12.97 -16.07
CA ASN A 54 0.79 12.13 -16.80
C ASN A 54 1.95 11.65 -15.94
N LEU A 55 1.74 11.51 -14.63
CA LEU A 55 2.77 11.02 -13.71
C LEU A 55 3.30 9.66 -14.18
N ALA A 56 4.62 9.52 -14.20
CA ALA A 56 5.26 8.25 -14.44
C ALA A 56 4.99 7.30 -13.26
N VAL A 57 4.20 6.26 -13.50
CA VAL A 57 3.86 5.23 -12.50
C VAL A 57 4.19 3.84 -13.03
N ASN A 58 4.51 2.92 -12.14
CA ASN A 58 4.64 1.51 -12.49
C ASN A 58 3.25 0.89 -12.68
N ARG A 59 2.83 0.75 -13.95
CA ARG A 59 1.52 0.17 -14.31
C ARG A 59 1.49 -1.36 -14.26
N ASP A 60 2.64 -1.99 -14.07
CA ASP A 60 2.76 -3.44 -13.91
C ASP A 60 2.82 -3.86 -12.44
N PHE A 61 2.60 -2.91 -11.54
CA PHE A 61 2.54 -3.18 -10.10
C PHE A 61 1.53 -4.28 -9.80
N ASN A 62 2.04 -5.35 -9.18
CA ASN A 62 1.31 -6.59 -8.93
C ASN A 62 1.68 -7.15 -7.56
N VAL A 63 0.72 -7.62 -6.81
CA VAL A 63 0.94 -8.30 -5.52
C VAL A 63 0.02 -9.50 -5.43
N GLY A 64 0.58 -10.68 -5.12
CA GLY A 64 -0.20 -11.90 -4.99
C GLY A 64 -0.95 -12.32 -6.25
N GLY A 65 -0.44 -11.96 -7.44
CA GLY A 65 -1.11 -12.22 -8.72
C GLY A 65 -2.20 -11.20 -9.08
N VAL A 66 -2.49 -10.24 -8.21
CA VAL A 66 -3.47 -9.17 -8.47
C VAL A 66 -2.75 -7.92 -8.96
N LYS A 67 -3.07 -7.51 -10.17
CA LYS A 67 -2.58 -6.26 -10.77
C LYS A 67 -3.42 -5.08 -10.25
N PHE A 68 -2.72 -4.01 -9.85
CA PHE A 68 -3.36 -2.75 -9.50
C PHE A 68 -3.46 -1.89 -10.76
N PRO A 69 -4.64 -1.70 -11.32
CA PRO A 69 -4.81 -0.81 -12.46
C PRO A 69 -4.26 0.58 -12.11
N GLN A 70 -3.75 1.29 -13.10
CA GLN A 70 -3.11 2.60 -12.99
C GLN A 70 -1.78 2.63 -12.21
N GLY A 71 -1.45 1.61 -11.39
CA GLY A 71 -0.13 1.45 -10.76
C GLY A 71 0.16 2.37 -9.59
N VAL A 72 1.46 2.48 -9.26
CA VAL A 72 2.01 3.29 -8.15
C VAL A 72 3.21 4.10 -8.61
N ALA A 73 3.56 5.18 -7.92
CA ALA A 73 4.78 5.92 -8.19
C ALA A 73 6.01 5.04 -7.90
N PRO A 74 7.03 5.06 -8.79
CA PRO A 74 8.22 4.23 -8.60
C PRO A 74 9.08 4.70 -7.40
N GLY A 75 9.99 3.84 -6.97
CA GLY A 75 10.93 4.10 -5.88
C GLY A 75 10.34 3.85 -4.50
N ALA A 76 10.45 4.81 -3.59
CA ALA A 76 9.99 4.65 -2.21
C ALA A 76 8.49 4.31 -2.09
N PRO A 77 7.57 4.97 -2.80
CA PRO A 77 6.15 4.60 -2.77
C PRO A 77 5.90 3.15 -3.19
N GLU A 78 6.47 2.70 -4.30
CA GLU A 78 6.34 1.33 -4.79
C GLU A 78 6.87 0.31 -3.78
N THR A 79 8.04 0.58 -3.20
CA THR A 79 8.66 -0.30 -2.20
C THR A 79 7.78 -0.42 -0.96
N ILE A 80 7.32 0.72 -0.41
CA ILE A 80 6.54 0.76 0.82
C ILE A 80 5.13 0.19 0.61
N LEU A 81 4.42 0.65 -0.42
CA LEU A 81 3.06 0.17 -0.71
C LEU A 81 3.05 -1.29 -1.16
N GLY A 82 4.10 -1.73 -1.87
CA GLY A 82 4.31 -3.13 -2.21
C GLY A 82 4.52 -4.00 -0.97
N PHE A 83 5.26 -3.52 0.01
CA PHE A 83 5.38 -4.19 1.31
C PHE A 83 4.02 -4.26 2.02
N VAL A 84 3.31 -3.14 2.14
CA VAL A 84 1.98 -3.09 2.78
C VAL A 84 1.01 -4.06 2.11
N ALA A 85 0.94 -4.06 0.78
CA ALA A 85 0.06 -4.95 0.03
C ALA A 85 0.40 -6.44 0.22
N ARG A 86 1.69 -6.80 0.24
CA ARG A 86 2.12 -8.18 0.55
C ARG A 86 1.74 -8.59 1.96
N GLN A 87 2.00 -7.73 2.96
CA GLN A 87 1.61 -8.01 4.35
C GLN A 87 0.09 -8.12 4.49
N TYR A 88 -0.67 -7.29 3.78
CA TYR A 88 -2.13 -7.36 3.76
C TYR A 88 -2.61 -8.72 3.22
N VAL A 89 -2.09 -9.18 2.09
CA VAL A 89 -2.40 -10.52 1.53
C VAL A 89 -2.04 -11.63 2.51
N ASP A 90 -0.88 -11.51 3.14
CA ASP A 90 -0.36 -12.56 4.03
C ASP A 90 -1.11 -12.65 5.36
N THR A 91 -1.70 -11.55 5.86
CA THR A 91 -2.17 -11.50 7.26
C THR A 91 -3.59 -10.95 7.45
N VAL A 92 -4.15 -10.24 6.47
CA VAL A 92 -5.49 -9.63 6.58
C VAL A 92 -6.51 -10.41 5.76
N GLU A 93 -6.38 -10.38 4.42
CA GLU A 93 -7.22 -11.15 3.51
C GLU A 93 -6.64 -11.18 2.09
N ALA A 94 -7.11 -12.13 1.28
CA ALA A 94 -6.76 -12.20 -0.13
C ALA A 94 -7.35 -11.01 -0.91
N LEU A 95 -6.57 -10.51 -1.88
CA LEU A 95 -7.05 -9.46 -2.79
C LEU A 95 -8.07 -10.02 -3.80
N ILE A 96 -9.03 -9.20 -4.18
CA ILE A 96 -10.06 -9.53 -5.18
C ILE A 96 -9.93 -8.69 -6.45
N VAL A 97 -10.39 -9.25 -7.57
CA VAL A 97 -10.40 -8.60 -8.87
C VAL A 97 -11.83 -8.61 -9.44
N PRO A 98 -12.38 -7.48 -9.85
CA PRO A 98 -11.91 -6.10 -9.63
C PRO A 98 -12.09 -5.72 -8.16
N GLY A 99 -11.27 -4.79 -7.65
CA GLY A 99 -11.45 -4.33 -6.27
C GLY A 99 -10.23 -3.63 -5.66
N CYS A 100 -9.13 -3.58 -6.39
CA CYS A 100 -7.90 -2.94 -5.93
C CYS A 100 -7.47 -1.85 -6.91
N TRP A 101 -7.15 -0.65 -6.41
CA TRP A 101 -6.79 0.50 -7.23
C TRP A 101 -5.54 1.21 -6.71
N GLY A 102 -4.83 1.88 -7.62
CA GLY A 102 -3.64 2.68 -7.35
C GLY A 102 -3.79 4.13 -7.81
N PHE A 103 -2.90 4.58 -8.71
CA PHE A 103 -2.88 5.94 -9.23
C PHE A 103 -4.23 6.37 -9.82
N ASN A 104 -4.69 7.56 -9.43
CA ASN A 104 -5.88 8.21 -9.99
C ASN A 104 -5.78 9.71 -9.76
N TYR A 105 -5.61 10.49 -10.85
CA TYR A 105 -5.49 11.93 -10.77
C TYR A 105 -6.86 12.57 -10.52
N ARG A 106 -7.15 12.86 -9.26
CA ARG A 106 -8.40 13.47 -8.81
C ARG A 106 -8.21 14.28 -7.54
N THR A 107 -9.13 15.19 -7.27
CA THR A 107 -9.22 15.90 -5.99
C THR A 107 -9.98 15.07 -4.94
N ILE A 108 -9.82 15.46 -3.67
CA ILE A 108 -10.56 14.87 -2.55
C ILE A 108 -11.94 15.53 -2.47
N GLY A 109 -13.00 14.72 -2.50
CA GLY A 109 -14.37 15.16 -2.21
C GLY A 109 -14.88 16.34 -3.05
N GLY A 110 -14.36 16.54 -4.28
CA GLY A 110 -14.72 17.68 -5.15
C GLY A 110 -14.09 19.02 -4.72
N GLY A 111 -13.18 19.00 -3.73
CA GLY A 111 -12.38 20.17 -3.33
C GLY A 111 -11.22 20.48 -4.28
N THR A 112 -10.25 21.27 -3.83
CA THR A 112 -9.06 21.67 -4.60
C THR A 112 -7.81 20.84 -4.25
N THR A 113 -7.81 20.14 -3.12
CA THR A 113 -6.68 19.32 -2.68
C THR A 113 -6.62 18.01 -3.46
N LEU A 114 -5.49 17.73 -4.08
CA LEU A 114 -5.28 16.47 -4.79
C LEU A 114 -5.17 15.30 -3.81
N SER A 115 -5.84 14.21 -4.14
CA SER A 115 -5.74 12.93 -3.43
C SER A 115 -4.32 12.35 -3.50
N ASN A 116 -3.93 11.54 -2.52
CA ASN A 116 -2.66 10.81 -2.56
C ASN A 116 -2.62 9.73 -3.66
N HIS A 117 -3.77 9.34 -4.20
CA HIS A 117 -3.82 8.58 -5.46
C HIS A 117 -3.27 9.38 -6.64
N ALA A 118 -3.43 10.71 -6.66
CA ALA A 118 -2.96 11.56 -7.75
C ALA A 118 -1.42 11.66 -7.83
N SER A 119 -0.72 11.27 -6.78
CA SER A 119 0.74 11.13 -6.73
C SER A 119 1.22 9.68 -6.79
N GLY A 120 0.32 8.71 -6.96
CA GLY A 120 0.67 7.28 -6.93
C GLY A 120 1.19 6.80 -5.58
N THR A 121 0.82 7.47 -4.49
CA THR A 121 1.27 7.18 -3.11
C THR A 121 0.16 6.62 -2.23
N ALA A 122 -0.90 6.09 -2.83
CA ALA A 122 -2.01 5.43 -2.15
C ALA A 122 -2.48 4.19 -2.93
N LEU A 123 -3.01 3.23 -2.19
CA LEU A 123 -3.67 2.02 -2.70
C LEU A 123 -5.00 1.80 -1.99
N ASP A 124 -5.99 1.33 -2.73
CA ASP A 124 -7.24 0.80 -2.20
C ASP A 124 -7.23 -0.72 -2.34
N PHE A 125 -7.57 -1.43 -1.25
CA PHE A 125 -7.68 -2.89 -1.22
C PHE A 125 -9.12 -3.30 -1.06
N ASN A 126 -9.59 -4.21 -1.92
CA ASN A 126 -10.89 -4.87 -1.81
C ASN A 126 -12.07 -3.90 -1.63
N ALA A 127 -12.08 -2.78 -2.34
CA ALA A 127 -13.08 -1.73 -2.21
C ALA A 127 -14.54 -2.19 -2.20
N PRO A 128 -14.97 -3.21 -2.96
CA PRO A 128 -16.33 -3.73 -2.86
C PRO A 128 -16.69 -4.32 -1.48
N LYS A 129 -15.70 -4.77 -0.70
CA LYS A 129 -15.91 -5.28 0.66
C LYS A 129 -15.80 -4.18 1.71
N HIS A 130 -15.00 -3.16 1.45
CA HIS A 130 -14.67 -2.08 2.38
C HIS A 130 -14.99 -0.70 1.79
N PRO A 131 -16.24 -0.46 1.35
CA PRO A 131 -16.57 0.74 0.60
C PRO A 131 -16.39 2.00 1.44
N GLN A 132 -15.94 3.08 0.81
CA GLN A 132 -15.81 4.38 1.45
C GLN A 132 -17.11 4.80 2.15
N GLY A 133 -17.00 5.34 3.35
CA GLY A 133 -18.13 5.71 4.23
C GLY A 133 -18.57 4.60 5.17
N SER A 134 -18.18 3.36 4.94
CA SER A 134 -18.48 2.23 5.84
C SER A 134 -17.40 2.08 6.90
N ARG A 135 -17.82 1.67 8.13
CA ARG A 135 -16.93 1.38 9.25
C ARG A 135 -17.19 -0.03 9.79
N GLY A 136 -16.14 -0.66 10.30
CA GLY A 136 -16.24 -1.98 10.91
C GLY A 136 -16.45 -3.09 9.90
N THR A 137 -15.98 -2.90 8.68
CA THR A 137 -16.04 -3.91 7.62
C THR A 137 -15.00 -5.01 7.80
N PHE A 138 -13.95 -4.76 8.60
CA PHE A 138 -12.97 -5.74 9.05
C PHE A 138 -13.35 -6.31 10.42
N ASN A 139 -13.12 -7.61 10.63
CA ASN A 139 -13.22 -8.20 11.96
C ASN A 139 -12.02 -7.81 12.85
N SER A 140 -12.09 -8.12 14.15
CA SER A 140 -11.05 -7.72 15.12
C SER A 140 -9.67 -8.29 14.82
N ALA A 141 -9.58 -9.51 14.27
CA ALA A 141 -8.30 -10.13 13.91
C ALA A 141 -7.68 -9.41 12.70
N GLN A 142 -8.48 -9.07 11.69
CA GLN A 142 -8.03 -8.29 10.54
C GLN A 142 -7.58 -6.88 10.95
N VAL A 143 -8.33 -6.20 11.80
CA VAL A 143 -7.91 -4.90 12.35
C VAL A 143 -6.59 -5.03 13.10
N SER A 144 -6.41 -6.06 13.92
CA SER A 144 -5.14 -6.30 14.62
C SER A 144 -3.98 -6.52 13.66
N ALA A 145 -4.19 -7.24 12.57
CA ALA A 145 -3.17 -7.44 11.52
C ALA A 145 -2.83 -6.11 10.81
N ILE A 146 -3.84 -5.29 10.46
CA ILE A 146 -3.63 -3.95 9.90
C ILE A 146 -2.80 -3.10 10.86
N ARG A 147 -3.12 -3.09 12.16
CA ARG A 147 -2.34 -2.37 13.18
C ARG A 147 -0.89 -2.82 13.26
N ALA A 148 -0.62 -4.12 13.13
CA ALA A 148 0.75 -4.64 13.10
C ALA A 148 1.53 -4.11 11.88
N ILE A 149 0.90 -4.06 10.70
CA ILE A 149 1.49 -3.47 9.49
C ILE A 149 1.82 -2.00 9.71
N LEU A 150 0.86 -1.21 10.21
CA LEU A 150 1.05 0.23 10.45
C LEU A 150 2.13 0.50 11.51
N ASN A 151 2.16 -0.28 12.60
CA ASN A 151 3.19 -0.19 13.64
C ASN A 151 4.58 -0.47 13.07
N TYR A 152 4.72 -1.49 12.19
CA TYR A 152 5.98 -1.73 11.49
C TYR A 152 6.40 -0.53 10.64
N CYS A 153 5.45 0.12 9.97
CA CYS A 153 5.70 1.29 9.13
C CYS A 153 6.02 2.57 9.92
N GLY A 154 5.90 2.58 11.26
CA GLY A 154 6.36 3.67 12.12
C GLY A 154 5.75 5.04 11.78
N GLY A 155 4.48 5.10 11.38
CA GLY A 155 3.80 6.34 11.02
C GLY A 155 4.10 6.86 9.60
N VAL A 156 4.88 6.14 8.81
CA VAL A 156 5.10 6.46 7.39
C VAL A 156 3.90 6.10 6.54
N VAL A 157 3.12 5.10 6.95
CA VAL A 157 1.87 4.70 6.30
C VAL A 157 0.69 4.99 7.21
N ARG A 158 -0.40 5.44 6.63
CA ARG A 158 -1.68 5.70 7.28
C ARG A 158 -2.78 4.84 6.66
N TRP A 159 -3.77 4.44 7.45
CA TRP A 159 -4.95 3.72 7.03
C TRP A 159 -6.19 4.61 7.12
N GLY A 160 -7.02 4.61 6.09
CA GLY A 160 -8.24 5.43 6.03
C GLY A 160 -9.36 4.99 6.99
N GLY A 161 -9.25 3.79 7.60
CA GLY A 161 -10.11 3.39 8.70
C GLY A 161 -9.96 4.26 9.95
N ASP A 162 -8.85 5.01 10.08
CA ASP A 162 -8.58 5.94 11.19
C ASP A 162 -9.07 7.36 10.92
N TYR A 163 -9.64 7.64 9.77
CA TYR A 163 -10.13 8.98 9.47
C TYR A 163 -11.26 9.37 10.41
N SER A 164 -11.18 10.56 10.99
CA SER A 164 -12.22 11.09 11.90
C SER A 164 -13.51 11.50 11.17
N GLY A 165 -13.40 11.84 9.87
CA GLY A 165 -14.51 12.14 8.99
C GLY A 165 -15.09 10.90 8.32
N THR A 166 -15.15 10.93 6.99
CA THR A 166 -15.58 9.78 6.19
C THR A 166 -14.56 8.65 6.29
N ALA A 167 -14.95 7.51 6.82
CA ALA A 167 -14.10 6.33 6.89
C ALA A 167 -13.78 5.83 5.48
N ASP A 168 -12.56 5.30 5.30
CA ASP A 168 -12.12 4.73 4.05
C ASP A 168 -11.26 3.49 4.32
N GLU A 169 -11.93 2.42 4.77
CA GLU A 169 -11.24 1.23 5.29
C GLU A 169 -10.44 0.47 4.22
N MET A 170 -10.77 0.65 2.93
CA MET A 170 -9.97 0.09 1.83
C MET A 170 -8.64 0.83 1.63
N HIS A 171 -8.51 2.09 2.09
CA HIS A 171 -7.47 3.05 1.70
C HIS A 171 -6.23 2.98 2.58
N PHE A 172 -5.06 2.83 1.95
CA PHE A 172 -3.72 2.88 2.57
C PHE A 172 -2.85 3.86 1.80
N GLU A 173 -2.15 4.74 2.51
CA GLU A 173 -1.39 5.82 1.88
C GLU A 173 -0.10 6.16 2.62
N LEU A 174 0.88 6.72 1.91
CA LEU A 174 2.02 7.35 2.55
C LEU A 174 1.56 8.61 3.31
N ASN A 175 1.98 8.71 4.58
CA ASN A 175 1.63 9.81 5.49
C ASN A 175 2.77 10.84 5.65
N LYS A 176 3.91 10.62 4.98
CA LYS A 176 5.10 11.46 5.03
C LYS A 176 5.44 12.01 3.67
N PRO A 177 5.95 13.27 3.59
CA PRO A 177 6.35 13.87 2.33
C PRO A 177 7.63 13.21 1.77
N PRO A 178 7.95 13.45 0.48
CA PRO A 178 9.22 13.03 -0.09
C PRO A 178 10.40 13.70 0.64
N GLY A 179 11.48 12.93 0.87
CA GLY A 179 12.67 13.42 1.59
C GLY A 179 12.54 13.40 3.11
N ASP A 180 11.42 12.95 3.68
CA ASP A 180 11.33 12.68 5.13
C ASP A 180 12.26 11.50 5.47
N PRO A 181 13.21 11.63 6.42
CA PRO A 181 14.15 10.56 6.78
C PRO A 181 13.48 9.26 7.20
N ALA A 182 12.25 9.31 7.73
CA ALA A 182 11.50 8.13 8.10
C ALA A 182 11.08 7.28 6.89
N VAL A 183 10.88 7.92 5.72
CA VAL A 183 10.60 7.22 4.46
C VAL A 183 11.83 6.40 4.04
N ASP A 184 13.01 7.01 4.04
CA ASP A 184 14.26 6.35 3.65
C ASP A 184 14.63 5.23 4.64
N ALA A 185 14.44 5.47 5.94
CA ALA A 185 14.64 4.47 6.98
C ALA A 185 13.69 3.27 6.81
N LEU A 186 12.41 3.52 6.46
CA LEU A 186 11.45 2.44 6.21
C LEU A 186 11.81 1.67 4.94
N VAL A 187 12.19 2.35 3.85
CA VAL A 187 12.65 1.68 2.62
C VAL A 187 13.82 0.75 2.92
N THR A 188 14.82 1.23 3.67
CA THR A 188 15.97 0.42 4.11
C THR A 188 15.53 -0.77 4.96
N LYS A 189 14.63 -0.54 5.92
CA LYS A 189 14.08 -1.58 6.79
C LYS A 189 13.29 -2.65 6.03
N ILE A 190 12.54 -2.27 5.00
CA ILE A 190 11.77 -3.20 4.14
C ILE A 190 12.69 -4.06 3.27
N GLY A 191 13.82 -3.55 2.84
CA GLY A 191 14.85 -4.33 2.13
C GLY A 191 15.52 -5.40 3.01
N GLY A 192 15.29 -5.34 4.33
CA GLY A 192 15.64 -6.36 5.31
C GLY A 192 14.58 -7.47 5.44
N THR A 193 14.57 -8.12 6.58
CA THR A 193 13.59 -9.18 6.89
C THR A 193 12.20 -8.57 7.13
N PRO A 194 11.13 -9.03 6.47
CA PRO A 194 9.77 -8.62 6.79
C PRO A 194 9.44 -8.85 8.27
N PRO A 195 8.51 -8.09 8.87
CA PRO A 195 8.11 -8.34 10.25
C PRO A 195 7.57 -9.77 10.37
N PRO A 196 7.81 -10.43 11.48
CA PRO A 196 7.18 -11.72 11.70
C PRO A 196 5.65 -11.51 11.66
N PRO A 197 4.91 -12.46 11.10
CA PRO A 197 3.46 -12.42 11.14
C PRO A 197 2.95 -12.34 12.60
N PRO A 198 1.71 -11.88 12.81
CA PRO A 198 1.16 -11.76 14.17
C PRO A 198 1.18 -13.12 14.87
N THR A 199 1.35 -13.09 16.20
CA THR A 199 1.23 -14.29 17.02
C THR A 199 -0.18 -14.89 16.87
N ILE A 200 -0.26 -16.18 16.56
CA ILE A 200 -1.52 -16.92 16.43
C ILE A 200 -1.51 -18.17 17.30
N GLN A 201 -2.68 -18.56 17.76
CA GLN A 201 -2.90 -19.70 18.64
C GLN A 201 -4.28 -20.32 18.41
N GLU A 202 -4.61 -21.38 19.12
CA GLU A 202 -5.95 -21.99 19.04
C GLU A 202 -7.06 -20.94 19.24
N GLY A 203 -8.05 -20.97 18.36
CA GLY A 203 -9.10 -19.96 18.26
C GLY A 203 -8.79 -18.78 17.33
N SER A 204 -7.55 -18.57 16.91
CA SER A 204 -7.21 -17.58 15.89
C SER A 204 -7.79 -17.96 14.53
N THR A 205 -8.14 -16.93 13.72
CA THR A 205 -8.66 -17.13 12.36
C THR A 205 -8.01 -16.14 11.36
N GLY A 206 -8.12 -16.42 10.07
CA GLY A 206 -7.71 -15.51 8.99
C GLY A 206 -6.43 -15.92 8.28
N GLU A 207 -5.86 -14.99 7.50
CA GLU A 207 -4.75 -15.28 6.57
C GLU A 207 -3.46 -15.70 7.27
N ALA A 208 -3.15 -15.16 8.45
CA ALA A 208 -1.99 -15.62 9.22
C ALA A 208 -2.09 -17.11 9.59
N VAL A 209 -3.31 -17.59 9.88
CA VAL A 209 -3.53 -19.02 10.14
C VAL A 209 -3.36 -19.86 8.87
N LYS A 210 -3.92 -19.41 7.73
CA LYS A 210 -3.71 -20.08 6.43
C LYS A 210 -2.22 -20.17 6.08
N ARG A 211 -1.49 -19.09 6.31
CA ARG A 211 -0.04 -19.05 6.08
C ARG A 211 0.69 -20.09 6.95
N ALA A 212 0.34 -20.19 8.24
CA ALA A 212 0.91 -21.21 9.13
C ALA A 212 0.56 -22.63 8.69
N GLN A 213 -0.72 -22.90 8.35
CA GLN A 213 -1.17 -24.20 7.87
C GLN A 213 -0.43 -24.61 6.59
N THR A 214 -0.27 -23.68 5.63
CA THR A 214 0.49 -23.92 4.40
C THR A 214 1.95 -24.24 4.71
N ALA A 215 2.60 -23.45 5.57
CA ALA A 215 4.00 -23.65 5.93
C ALA A 215 4.21 -24.98 6.69
N LEU A 216 3.33 -25.32 7.61
CA LEU A 216 3.34 -26.60 8.33
C LEU A 216 3.22 -27.78 7.35
N ASN A 217 2.28 -27.71 6.40
CA ASN A 217 2.14 -28.75 5.37
C ASN A 217 3.41 -28.89 4.51
N ALA A 218 4.01 -27.78 4.11
CA ALA A 218 5.24 -27.77 3.31
C ALA A 218 6.45 -28.32 4.07
N LYS A 219 6.58 -27.99 5.37
CA LYS A 219 7.74 -28.34 6.20
C LYS A 219 7.64 -29.74 6.83
N GLY A 220 6.43 -30.21 7.14
CA GLY A 220 6.26 -31.45 7.90
C GLY A 220 5.19 -32.39 7.37
N GLY A 221 4.53 -32.07 6.26
CA GLY A 221 3.52 -32.95 5.66
C GLY A 221 2.30 -33.21 6.55
N TYR A 222 1.91 -32.22 7.38
CA TYR A 222 0.87 -32.38 8.39
C TYR A 222 -0.55 -32.63 7.84
N GLY A 223 -0.78 -32.43 6.55
CA GLY A 223 -2.08 -32.67 5.90
C GLY A 223 -3.21 -31.78 6.44
N LEU A 224 -2.88 -30.56 6.90
CA LEU A 224 -3.87 -29.61 7.39
C LEU A 224 -4.71 -29.09 6.24
N VAL A 225 -6.02 -28.93 6.48
CA VAL A 225 -6.87 -28.11 5.61
C VAL A 225 -6.45 -26.64 5.79
N VAL A 226 -6.18 -25.93 4.70
CA VAL A 226 -5.80 -24.51 4.72
C VAL A 226 -7.08 -23.67 4.73
N ASP A 227 -7.82 -23.76 5.83
CA ASP A 227 -9.13 -23.10 6.01
C ASP A 227 -9.03 -21.75 6.76
N GLY A 228 -7.85 -21.46 7.35
CA GLY A 228 -7.67 -20.26 8.14
C GLY A 228 -8.30 -20.34 9.53
N VAL A 229 -8.59 -21.54 10.04
CA VAL A 229 -9.10 -21.76 11.41
C VAL A 229 -8.03 -22.50 12.23
N PHE A 230 -7.51 -21.88 13.27
CA PHE A 230 -6.55 -22.49 14.17
C PHE A 230 -7.29 -23.39 15.18
N GLY A 231 -7.65 -24.57 14.73
CA GLY A 231 -8.28 -25.58 15.58
C GLY A 231 -7.27 -26.53 16.20
N ALA A 232 -7.77 -27.55 16.90
CA ALA A 232 -6.97 -28.56 17.61
C ALA A 232 -5.96 -29.30 16.70
N LYS A 233 -6.32 -29.58 15.44
CA LYS A 233 -5.39 -30.20 14.47
C LYS A 233 -4.20 -29.30 14.15
N THR A 234 -4.46 -28.01 13.92
CA THR A 234 -3.41 -27.00 13.67
C THR A 234 -2.51 -26.87 14.90
N LYS A 235 -3.09 -26.82 16.10
CA LYS A 235 -2.33 -26.76 17.36
C LYS A 235 -1.42 -27.99 17.54
N ALA A 236 -1.92 -29.18 17.30
CA ALA A 236 -1.12 -30.41 17.39
C ALA A 236 0.05 -30.42 16.40
N ALA A 237 -0.18 -29.95 15.16
CA ALA A 237 0.88 -29.78 14.16
C ALA A 237 1.93 -28.74 14.59
N VAL A 238 1.52 -27.63 15.20
CA VAL A 238 2.45 -26.60 15.73
C VAL A 238 3.31 -27.17 16.85
N ILE A 239 2.71 -27.89 17.81
CA ILE A 239 3.44 -28.51 18.93
C ILE A 239 4.48 -29.51 18.41
N ASP A 240 4.11 -30.38 17.48
CA ASP A 240 5.05 -31.34 16.88
C ASP A 240 6.16 -30.61 16.09
N PHE A 241 5.81 -29.61 15.30
CA PHE A 241 6.80 -28.79 14.58
C PHE A 241 7.77 -28.09 15.55
N GLN A 242 7.27 -27.49 16.63
CA GLN A 242 8.08 -26.84 17.64
C GLN A 242 9.05 -27.83 18.28
N THR A 243 8.57 -29.00 18.69
CA THR A 243 9.37 -30.07 19.27
C THR A 243 10.51 -30.48 18.33
N LYS A 244 10.20 -30.75 17.04
CA LYS A 244 11.18 -31.13 16.02
C LYS A 244 12.23 -30.07 15.74
N ASN A 245 11.91 -28.81 15.97
CA ASN A 245 12.80 -27.67 15.74
C ASN A 245 13.47 -27.11 17.01
N GLY A 246 13.35 -27.80 18.15
CA GLY A 246 13.98 -27.38 19.42
C GLY A 246 13.38 -26.10 20.01
N LEU A 247 12.13 -25.82 19.70
CA LEU A 247 11.38 -24.68 20.26
C LEU A 247 10.56 -25.14 21.47
N THR A 248 10.10 -24.16 22.27
CA THR A 248 9.10 -24.42 23.31
C THR A 248 7.81 -24.91 22.65
N ALA A 249 7.34 -26.13 22.98
CA ALA A 249 6.18 -26.76 22.40
C ALA A 249 4.88 -26.28 23.08
N ASP A 250 4.58 -24.99 22.97
CA ASP A 250 3.43 -24.32 23.58
C ASP A 250 2.18 -24.28 22.68
N GLY A 251 2.33 -24.65 21.42
CA GLY A 251 1.26 -24.61 20.43
C GLY A 251 0.89 -23.19 19.98
N ILE A 252 1.75 -22.20 20.27
CA ILE A 252 1.60 -20.80 19.86
C ILE A 252 2.60 -20.49 18.75
N VAL A 253 2.13 -19.99 17.62
CA VAL A 253 3.00 -19.55 16.54
C VAL A 253 3.40 -18.09 16.80
N GLY A 254 4.40 -17.90 17.64
CA GLY A 254 5.05 -16.62 17.93
C GLY A 254 6.28 -16.38 17.03
N PRO A 255 7.04 -15.28 17.25
CA PRO A 255 8.14 -14.88 16.39
C PRO A 255 9.17 -15.98 16.09
N LYS A 256 9.59 -16.75 17.09
CA LYS A 256 10.57 -17.84 16.91
C LYS A 256 10.00 -19.01 16.09
N THR A 257 8.72 -19.31 16.25
CA THR A 257 8.04 -20.36 15.47
C THR A 257 7.86 -19.91 14.02
N TRP A 258 7.49 -18.65 13.81
CA TRP A 258 7.41 -18.07 12.46
C TRP A 258 8.74 -18.08 11.73
N GLU A 259 9.84 -17.70 12.41
CA GLU A 259 11.17 -17.75 11.83
C GLU A 259 11.50 -19.12 11.26
N LYS A 260 11.22 -20.19 12.00
CA LYS A 260 11.44 -21.58 11.58
C LYS A 260 10.49 -22.04 10.49
N LEU A 261 9.23 -21.61 10.52
CA LEU A 261 8.23 -21.97 9.50
C LEU A 261 8.54 -21.32 8.15
N LEU A 262 9.12 -20.11 8.14
CA LEU A 262 9.34 -19.31 6.94
C LEU A 262 10.78 -19.38 6.40
N ALA A 263 11.71 -19.98 7.15
CA ALA A 263 13.07 -20.29 6.68
C ALA A 263 13.05 -21.42 5.64
#